data_566ad23451ea10e41e4f7e3e02386636
#
_entry.id   566ad23451ea10e41e4f7e3e02386636
#
_cell.length_a   1.000
_cell.length_b   1.000
_cell.length_c   1.000
_cell.angle_alpha   90.00
_cell.angle_beta   90.00
_cell.angle_gamma   90.00
#
_symmetry.space_group_name_H-M   'P 1'
#
loop_
_entity.id
_entity.type
_entity.pdbx_description
1 polymer ?
#
loop_
_entity_poly.entity_id
_entity_poly.type
_entity_poly.pdbx_seq_one_letter_code
_entity_poly.pdbx_strand_id
1 'polypeptide(L)'
;MEQGSVLEMRGIYKTFPGVKALQNVDFTLKKGEIHALMGENGAGKSTLIKVLTGVEEFETGQIMIDGIDHAIINRSPQEAQQRGISTVYQEVNLCPNLSVAENLFIGREPRKGGLIDWKTMNKRASELLKSLDINAEATQTIDHYSIAIQQMIAIARAVDMSAKVLILDEPTSSLDDNEVEKLFTLMRKLRDEGVGIIFVTHFLEQVYAVCDKITVLRNGQLVGQFTTAELPRFQLVAKMMGKDFDDLAAIKHSGEEERNFDGEDIVIKAAGLGKQGYIKPFDLVIRKGEVIGLTGLLGSGRSETVRVIYGAEKPDTGELEVKGEKLLSRHPIDSMNRGMAYLPEDRKNEGIIADLSVRENMIIALQAKQGMFHLLSRKQQEEYTDKYIDMLQIKTASRETPIKSLSGGNQQKVIIGRWLLTNPDFLVLDEPTRGIDVGTKTEIQKLVVELAEKGIELMDAPVSGGELAEKGMAVVFISSEVEEMLRTCDRMVVLRDGAKVGELSGTEMNQASIMTTIAGGQ
;
A
#
# COMPACT_ATOMS: atom_id res chain seq x y z
N MET A 1 -11.00 -7.45 34.57
CA MET A 1 -11.25 -7.65 33.11
C MET A 1 -12.74 -7.60 32.85
N GLU A 2 -13.12 -7.06 31.71
CA GLU A 2 -14.51 -7.14 31.25
C GLU A 2 -14.89 -8.60 30.95
N GLN A 3 -16.19 -8.92 31.11
CA GLN A 3 -16.67 -10.29 30.89
C GLN A 3 -16.45 -10.71 29.42
N GLY A 4 -15.70 -11.80 29.21
CA GLY A 4 -15.37 -12.33 27.87
C GLY A 4 -14.11 -11.73 27.21
N SER A 5 -13.39 -10.82 27.87
CA SER A 5 -12.13 -10.28 27.34
C SER A 5 -11.00 -11.30 27.51
N VAL A 6 -10.17 -11.48 26.46
CA VAL A 6 -8.95 -12.27 26.53
C VAL A 6 -7.74 -11.39 26.83
N LEU A 7 -7.78 -10.12 26.42
CA LEU A 7 -6.73 -9.12 26.66
C LEU A 7 -7.37 -7.77 26.98
N GLU A 8 -6.82 -7.09 28.00
CA GLU A 8 -7.10 -5.68 28.27
C GLU A 8 -5.79 -4.93 28.53
N MET A 9 -5.64 -3.82 27.86
CA MET A 9 -4.59 -2.82 28.09
C MET A 9 -5.29 -1.53 28.52
N ARG A 10 -4.89 -0.95 29.65
CA ARG A 10 -5.51 0.25 30.21
C ARG A 10 -4.47 1.31 30.52
N GLY A 11 -4.69 2.52 30.06
CA GLY A 11 -3.87 3.68 30.35
C GLY A 11 -2.42 3.57 29.89
N ILE A 12 -2.15 2.88 28.81
CA ILE A 12 -0.78 2.64 28.34
C ILE A 12 -0.14 3.95 27.89
N TYR A 13 1.01 4.28 28.49
CA TYR A 13 1.80 5.46 28.18
C TYR A 13 3.23 5.05 27.83
N LYS A 14 3.74 5.57 26.70
CA LYS A 14 5.10 5.31 26.23
C LYS A 14 5.67 6.51 25.49
N THR A 15 6.91 6.91 25.87
CA THR A 15 7.65 7.95 25.15
C THR A 15 8.95 7.42 24.56
N PHE A 16 9.41 8.10 23.52
CA PHE A 16 10.76 8.01 22.99
C PHE A 16 11.37 9.42 22.97
N PRO A 17 12.69 9.58 22.83
CA PRO A 17 13.29 10.91 22.75
C PRO A 17 12.60 11.79 21.68
N GLY A 18 11.92 12.83 22.15
CA GLY A 18 11.18 13.77 21.29
C GLY A 18 9.80 13.34 20.81
N VAL A 19 9.32 12.12 21.14
CA VAL A 19 8.03 11.60 20.65
C VAL A 19 7.22 10.95 21.75
N LYS A 20 5.95 11.36 21.92
CA LYS A 20 4.96 10.68 22.74
C LYS A 20 4.26 9.62 21.91
N ALA A 21 4.76 8.39 21.94
CA ALA A 21 4.29 7.32 21.06
C ALA A 21 2.95 6.71 21.47
N LEU A 22 2.66 6.65 22.78
CA LEU A 22 1.36 6.25 23.34
C LEU A 22 1.00 7.18 24.50
N GLN A 23 -0.23 7.67 24.52
CA GLN A 23 -0.73 8.63 25.50
C GLN A 23 -2.06 8.14 26.07
N ASN A 24 -2.00 7.41 27.19
CA ASN A 24 -3.17 6.88 27.90
C ASN A 24 -4.07 6.02 26.99
N VAL A 25 -3.47 5.05 26.30
CA VAL A 25 -4.18 4.21 25.34
C VAL A 25 -4.83 3.02 26.03
N ASP A 26 -6.11 2.84 25.76
CA ASP A 26 -6.88 1.65 26.16
C ASP A 26 -7.12 0.76 24.95
N PHE A 27 -7.02 -0.56 25.14
CA PHE A 27 -7.30 -1.55 24.12
C PHE A 27 -7.90 -2.80 24.75
N THR A 28 -9.01 -3.31 24.19
CA THR A 28 -9.69 -4.51 24.69
C THR A 28 -9.93 -5.47 23.52
N LEU A 29 -9.57 -6.75 23.74
CA LEU A 29 -9.81 -7.84 22.79
C LEU A 29 -10.66 -8.92 23.48
N LYS A 30 -11.72 -9.37 22.83
CA LYS A 30 -12.54 -10.46 23.32
C LYS A 30 -12.04 -11.81 22.82
N LYS A 31 -12.42 -12.86 23.54
CA LYS A 31 -12.19 -14.22 23.11
C LYS A 31 -13.00 -14.51 21.85
N GLY A 32 -12.35 -15.08 20.82
CA GLY A 32 -13.00 -15.34 19.53
C GLY A 32 -13.45 -14.05 18.81
N GLU A 33 -12.61 -13.02 18.83
CA GLU A 33 -12.82 -11.74 18.14
C GLU A 33 -11.65 -11.47 17.19
N ILE A 34 -11.92 -11.04 15.98
CA ILE A 34 -10.92 -10.47 15.06
C ILE A 34 -11.02 -8.95 15.15
N HIS A 35 -10.01 -8.31 15.71
CA HIS A 35 -10.00 -6.90 16.03
C HIS A 35 -8.94 -6.16 15.21
N ALA A 36 -9.36 -5.26 14.33
CA ALA A 36 -8.45 -4.43 13.57
C ALA A 36 -7.83 -3.32 14.43
N LEU A 37 -6.51 -3.15 14.34
CA LEU A 37 -5.80 -2.00 14.92
C LEU A 37 -5.38 -1.05 13.80
N MET A 38 -6.09 0.07 13.68
CA MET A 38 -6.01 1.01 12.57
C MET A 38 -5.42 2.36 12.99
N GLY A 39 -4.90 3.11 12.04
CA GLY A 39 -4.29 4.44 12.22
C GLY A 39 -3.22 4.70 11.19
N GLU A 40 -2.85 5.96 10.98
CA GLU A 40 -1.77 6.35 10.08
C GLU A 40 -0.40 5.83 10.53
N ASN A 41 0.61 5.97 9.66
CA ASN A 41 1.99 5.69 10.05
C ASN A 41 2.43 6.64 11.17
N GLY A 42 3.02 6.08 12.23
CA GLY A 42 3.35 6.86 13.43
C GLY A 42 2.19 7.05 14.42
N ALA A 43 1.00 6.49 14.17
CA ALA A 43 -0.15 6.58 15.08
C ALA A 43 0.04 5.84 16.43
N GLY A 44 1.09 4.99 16.55
CA GLY A 44 1.38 4.24 17.77
C GLY A 44 1.07 2.74 17.69
N LYS A 45 0.54 2.22 16.56
CA LYS A 45 0.16 0.80 16.40
C LYS A 45 1.29 -0.16 16.75
N SER A 46 2.41 -0.04 16.05
CA SER A 46 3.58 -0.92 16.29
C SER A 46 4.17 -0.75 17.68
N THR A 47 4.08 0.44 18.27
CA THR A 47 4.51 0.67 19.65
C THR A 47 3.60 -0.06 20.63
N LEU A 48 2.27 -0.05 20.41
CA LEU A 48 1.32 -0.78 21.26
C LEU A 48 1.58 -2.30 21.20
N ILE A 49 1.85 -2.84 20.00
CA ILE A 49 2.23 -4.25 19.82
C ILE A 49 3.56 -4.56 20.54
N LYS A 50 4.58 -3.70 20.37
CA LYS A 50 5.88 -3.89 21.02
C LYS A 50 5.78 -3.86 22.56
N VAL A 51 4.93 -3.00 23.10
CA VAL A 51 4.61 -2.98 24.54
C VAL A 51 3.93 -4.28 24.96
N LEU A 52 2.93 -4.73 24.21
CA LEU A 52 2.21 -5.97 24.50
C LEU A 52 3.12 -7.20 24.44
N THR A 53 4.05 -7.23 23.51
CA THR A 53 4.99 -8.34 23.30
C THR A 53 6.25 -8.25 24.15
N GLY A 54 6.44 -7.19 24.93
CA GLY A 54 7.63 -7.02 25.80
C GLY A 54 8.91 -6.68 25.04
N VAL A 55 8.81 -6.20 23.81
CA VAL A 55 9.94 -5.62 23.05
C VAL A 55 10.26 -4.21 23.56
N GLU A 56 9.22 -3.48 24.01
CA GLU A 56 9.34 -2.15 24.61
C GLU A 56 8.66 -2.13 25.98
N GLU A 57 9.29 -1.49 26.95
CA GLU A 57 8.68 -1.23 28.25
C GLU A 57 7.78 0.00 28.17
N PHE A 58 6.68 0.00 28.92
CA PHE A 58 5.78 1.15 29.06
C PHE A 58 6.01 1.85 30.40
N GLU A 59 5.68 3.13 30.46
CA GLU A 59 5.93 3.97 31.65
C GLU A 59 4.79 3.88 32.67
N THR A 60 3.55 3.90 32.18
CA THR A 60 2.35 3.73 33.03
C THR A 60 1.30 2.91 32.29
N GLY A 61 0.38 2.34 33.05
CA GLY A 61 -0.73 1.54 32.55
C GLY A 61 -0.74 0.14 33.10
N GLN A 62 -1.64 -0.69 32.59
CA GLN A 62 -1.82 -2.07 33.03
C GLN A 62 -2.17 -2.95 31.83
N ILE A 63 -1.62 -4.16 31.79
CA ILE A 63 -1.96 -5.21 30.83
C ILE A 63 -2.52 -6.40 31.62
N MET A 64 -3.69 -6.87 31.25
CA MET A 64 -4.33 -8.06 31.83
C MET A 64 -4.67 -9.05 30.74
N ILE A 65 -4.47 -10.34 31.02
CA ILE A 65 -4.79 -11.44 30.11
C ILE A 65 -5.63 -12.49 30.82
N ASP A 66 -6.52 -13.12 30.07
CA ASP A 66 -7.40 -14.17 30.61
C ASP A 66 -6.63 -15.32 31.25
N GLY A 67 -7.08 -15.75 32.44
CA GLY A 67 -6.44 -16.78 33.24
C GLY A 67 -5.24 -16.32 34.08
N ILE A 68 -4.99 -15.00 34.16
CA ILE A 68 -4.00 -14.39 35.07
C ILE A 68 -4.69 -13.31 35.92
N ASP A 69 -4.72 -13.50 37.24
CA ASP A 69 -5.50 -12.67 38.18
C ASP A 69 -4.86 -11.32 38.53
N HIS A 70 -3.71 -10.99 37.94
CA HIS A 70 -2.98 -9.75 38.18
C HIS A 70 -2.48 -9.11 36.88
N ALA A 71 -2.19 -7.82 36.94
CA ALA A 71 -1.60 -7.11 35.83
C ALA A 71 -0.20 -7.69 35.51
N ILE A 72 0.09 -7.85 34.21
CA ILE A 72 1.34 -8.42 33.73
C ILE A 72 2.24 -7.33 33.12
N ILE A 73 3.54 -7.59 33.17
CA ILE A 73 4.56 -6.88 32.39
C ILE A 73 5.33 -7.95 31.63
N ASN A 74 5.27 -7.90 30.30
CA ASN A 74 6.13 -8.73 29.47
C ASN A 74 7.47 -8.00 29.29
N ARG A 75 8.57 -8.70 29.58
CA ARG A 75 9.94 -8.17 29.47
C ARG A 75 10.67 -8.74 28.26
N SER A 76 10.05 -9.66 27.57
CA SER A 76 10.56 -10.28 26.36
C SER A 76 9.44 -10.93 25.55
N PRO A 77 9.64 -11.13 24.24
CA PRO A 77 8.70 -11.90 23.41
C PRO A 77 8.48 -13.32 23.90
N GLN A 78 9.48 -13.94 24.53
CA GLN A 78 9.37 -15.29 25.11
C GLN A 78 8.41 -15.31 26.29
N GLU A 79 8.45 -14.31 27.17
CA GLU A 79 7.49 -14.20 28.28
C GLU A 79 6.07 -13.96 27.78
N ALA A 80 5.89 -13.11 26.76
CA ALA A 80 4.61 -12.89 26.12
C ALA A 80 4.05 -14.19 25.53
N GLN A 81 4.89 -14.95 24.86
CA GLN A 81 4.56 -16.26 24.26
C GLN A 81 4.12 -17.29 25.33
N GLN A 82 4.86 -17.37 26.45
CA GLN A 82 4.50 -18.25 27.57
C GLN A 82 3.14 -17.90 28.19
N ARG A 83 2.72 -16.64 28.08
CA ARG A 83 1.42 -16.15 28.52
C ARG A 83 0.31 -16.26 27.47
N GLY A 84 0.64 -16.82 26.31
CA GLY A 84 -0.30 -17.06 25.22
C GLY A 84 -0.47 -15.87 24.25
N ILE A 85 0.51 -14.95 24.18
CA ILE A 85 0.53 -13.87 23.18
C ILE A 85 1.56 -14.22 22.12
N SER A 86 1.14 -14.40 20.88
CA SER A 86 2.03 -14.73 19.76
C SER A 86 1.88 -13.69 18.63
N THR A 87 2.99 -13.38 17.97
CA THR A 87 3.03 -12.40 16.88
C THR A 87 3.58 -13.05 15.61
N VAL A 88 2.90 -12.81 14.50
CA VAL A 88 3.37 -13.07 13.14
C VAL A 88 3.61 -11.72 12.51
N TYR A 89 4.87 -11.43 12.21
CA TYR A 89 5.31 -10.16 11.62
C TYR A 89 5.15 -10.18 10.09
N GLN A 90 5.19 -9.01 9.49
CA GLN A 90 5.16 -8.79 8.05
C GLN A 90 6.25 -9.58 7.31
N GLU A 91 7.48 -9.59 7.83
CA GLU A 91 8.54 -10.48 7.37
C GLU A 91 8.42 -11.81 8.11
N VAL A 92 8.19 -12.89 7.36
CA VAL A 92 7.98 -14.22 7.92
C VAL A 92 9.27 -14.73 8.57
N ASN A 93 9.29 -14.81 9.90
CA ASN A 93 10.43 -15.29 10.68
C ASN A 93 10.50 -16.84 10.70
N LEU A 94 10.70 -17.43 9.52
CA LEU A 94 10.98 -18.86 9.34
C LEU A 94 12.39 -19.06 8.78
N CYS A 95 13.00 -20.19 9.10
CA CYS A 95 14.30 -20.56 8.57
C CYS A 95 14.12 -21.28 7.23
N PRO A 96 14.47 -20.67 6.08
CA PRO A 96 14.15 -21.24 4.76
C PRO A 96 14.80 -22.60 4.51
N ASN A 97 15.99 -22.84 5.05
CA ASN A 97 16.75 -24.08 4.89
C ASN A 97 16.30 -25.23 5.80
N LEU A 98 15.37 -24.99 6.71
CA LEU A 98 14.82 -25.98 7.61
C LEU A 98 13.48 -26.49 7.08
N SER A 99 13.13 -27.73 7.43
CA SER A 99 11.83 -28.31 7.10
C SER A 99 10.69 -27.59 7.82
N VAL A 100 9.47 -27.78 7.33
CA VAL A 100 8.25 -27.27 7.98
C VAL A 100 8.18 -27.74 9.44
N ALA A 101 8.44 -29.02 9.70
CA ALA A 101 8.41 -29.57 11.06
C ALA A 101 9.46 -28.93 11.98
N GLU A 102 10.68 -28.70 11.49
CA GLU A 102 11.72 -28.01 12.25
C GLU A 102 11.29 -26.58 12.58
N ASN A 103 10.74 -25.84 11.61
CA ASN A 103 10.25 -24.48 11.84
C ASN A 103 9.08 -24.42 12.84
N LEU A 104 8.18 -25.39 12.83
CA LEU A 104 7.06 -25.46 13.77
C LEU A 104 7.53 -25.73 15.21
N PHE A 105 8.58 -26.52 15.39
CA PHE A 105 9.01 -27.00 16.71
C PHE A 105 10.39 -26.46 17.15
N ILE A 106 10.97 -25.51 16.44
CA ILE A 106 12.28 -24.93 16.77
C ILE A 106 12.36 -24.51 18.26
N GLY A 107 13.38 -25.02 18.96
CA GLY A 107 13.56 -24.82 20.40
C GLY A 107 12.62 -25.61 21.31
N ARG A 108 11.70 -26.43 20.74
CA ARG A 108 10.71 -27.26 21.44
C ARG A 108 10.63 -28.67 20.86
N GLU A 109 11.69 -29.12 20.20
CA GLU A 109 11.72 -30.38 19.51
C GLU A 109 11.41 -31.55 20.49
N PRO A 110 10.52 -32.47 20.13
CA PRO A 110 10.28 -33.68 20.95
C PRO A 110 11.58 -34.49 21.03
N ARG A 111 11.93 -34.96 22.24
CA ARG A 111 13.18 -35.69 22.49
C ARG A 111 12.92 -37.09 23.04
N LYS A 112 13.73 -38.04 22.61
CA LYS A 112 13.75 -39.38 23.11
C LYS A 112 15.19 -39.81 23.40
N GLY A 113 15.49 -40.14 24.65
CA GLY A 113 16.85 -40.49 25.06
C GLY A 113 17.89 -39.35 24.84
N GLY A 114 17.47 -38.09 24.91
CA GLY A 114 18.35 -36.93 24.73
C GLY A 114 18.52 -36.47 23.26
N LEU A 115 18.09 -37.27 22.29
CA LEU A 115 18.13 -36.98 20.86
C LEU A 115 16.76 -36.49 20.37
N ILE A 116 16.71 -35.74 19.26
CA ILE A 116 15.47 -35.28 18.62
C ILE A 116 14.70 -36.52 18.08
N ASP A 117 13.43 -36.65 18.46
CA ASP A 117 12.52 -37.66 17.92
C ASP A 117 11.84 -37.15 16.64
N TRP A 118 12.55 -37.28 15.54
CA TRP A 118 12.10 -36.85 14.20
C TRP A 118 10.75 -37.45 13.80
N LYS A 119 10.53 -38.72 14.16
CA LYS A 119 9.27 -39.42 13.82
C LYS A 119 8.08 -38.77 14.50
N THR A 120 8.19 -38.52 15.80
CA THR A 120 7.13 -37.84 16.57
C THR A 120 6.97 -36.41 16.10
N MET A 121 8.06 -35.68 15.81
CA MET A 121 8.04 -34.29 15.34
C MET A 121 7.30 -34.17 14.00
N ASN A 122 7.68 -34.96 13.00
CA ASN A 122 7.04 -34.95 11.69
C ASN A 122 5.57 -35.36 11.74
N LYS A 123 5.22 -36.37 12.58
CA LYS A 123 3.83 -36.78 12.78
C LYS A 123 2.98 -35.62 13.36
N ARG A 124 3.44 -34.99 14.43
CA ARG A 124 2.75 -33.84 15.04
C ARG A 124 2.62 -32.66 14.07
N ALA A 125 3.69 -32.35 13.30
CA ALA A 125 3.65 -31.35 12.28
C ALA A 125 2.55 -31.61 11.24
N SER A 126 2.49 -32.87 10.71
CA SER A 126 1.49 -33.27 9.73
C SER A 126 0.06 -33.19 10.28
N GLU A 127 -0.13 -33.61 11.54
CA GLU A 127 -1.43 -33.50 12.22
C GLU A 127 -1.87 -32.03 12.40
N LEU A 128 -0.97 -31.16 12.80
CA LEU A 128 -1.22 -29.71 12.96
C LEU A 128 -1.56 -29.06 11.62
N LEU A 129 -0.76 -29.27 10.58
CA LEU A 129 -1.00 -28.72 9.24
C LEU A 129 -2.37 -29.16 8.71
N LYS A 130 -2.70 -30.47 8.86
CA LYS A 130 -3.98 -30.99 8.46
C LYS A 130 -5.15 -30.39 9.25
N SER A 131 -4.97 -30.19 10.57
CA SER A 131 -6.01 -29.59 11.42
C SER A 131 -6.31 -28.13 11.03
N LEU A 132 -5.35 -27.42 10.41
CA LEU A 132 -5.49 -26.03 9.97
C LEU A 132 -5.73 -25.88 8.46
N ASP A 133 -5.92 -27.00 7.74
CA ASP A 133 -6.10 -27.07 6.28
C ASP A 133 -4.95 -26.44 5.49
N ILE A 134 -3.71 -26.52 6.01
CA ILE A 134 -2.51 -26.01 5.36
C ILE A 134 -1.93 -27.10 4.47
N ASN A 135 -1.87 -26.84 3.16
CA ASN A 135 -1.32 -27.77 2.19
C ASN A 135 0.21 -27.71 2.14
N ALA A 136 0.87 -28.30 3.13
CA ALA A 136 2.32 -28.39 3.22
C ALA A 136 2.76 -29.74 3.79
N GLU A 137 3.92 -30.23 3.35
CA GLU A 137 4.54 -31.44 3.82
C GLU A 137 5.52 -31.16 4.97
N ALA A 138 5.39 -31.89 6.08
CA ALA A 138 6.18 -31.67 7.28
C ALA A 138 7.70 -31.78 7.07
N THR A 139 8.14 -32.61 6.13
CA THR A 139 9.56 -32.88 5.83
C THR A 139 10.17 -32.00 4.77
N GLN A 140 9.36 -31.24 4.03
CA GLN A 140 9.82 -30.34 2.98
C GLN A 140 10.37 -29.03 3.58
N THR A 141 11.39 -28.44 2.96
CA THR A 141 11.97 -27.16 3.39
C THR A 141 11.07 -25.97 3.04
N ILE A 142 11.18 -24.91 3.81
CA ILE A 142 10.29 -23.73 3.72
C ILE A 142 10.45 -22.98 2.40
N ASP A 143 11.65 -22.94 1.83
CA ASP A 143 11.97 -22.25 0.57
C ASP A 143 11.20 -22.79 -0.66
N HIS A 144 10.61 -23.99 -0.56
CA HIS A 144 9.77 -24.57 -1.61
C HIS A 144 8.32 -24.05 -1.61
N TYR A 145 7.92 -23.27 -0.61
CA TYR A 145 6.55 -22.80 -0.45
C TYR A 145 6.40 -21.32 -0.78
N SER A 146 5.23 -20.93 -1.31
CA SER A 146 4.87 -19.54 -1.50
C SER A 146 4.86 -18.78 -0.17
N ILE A 147 4.99 -17.45 -0.22
CA ILE A 147 4.95 -16.59 0.97
C ILE A 147 3.66 -16.82 1.76
N ALA A 148 2.54 -17.04 1.09
CA ALA A 148 1.25 -17.35 1.73
C ALA A 148 1.29 -18.62 2.57
N ILE A 149 1.85 -19.69 2.04
CA ILE A 149 1.99 -20.96 2.79
C ILE A 149 2.96 -20.77 3.96
N GLN A 150 4.06 -20.05 3.75
CA GLN A 150 4.99 -19.70 4.83
C GLN A 150 4.30 -18.91 5.95
N GLN A 151 3.46 -17.94 5.60
CA GLN A 151 2.66 -17.17 6.55
C GLN A 151 1.72 -18.06 7.36
N MET A 152 1.00 -18.97 6.69
CA MET A 152 0.13 -19.93 7.36
C MET A 152 0.90 -20.91 8.28
N ILE A 153 2.12 -21.31 7.91
CA ILE A 153 3.00 -22.12 8.76
C ILE A 153 3.45 -21.34 10.01
N ALA A 154 3.76 -20.04 9.87
CA ALA A 154 4.09 -19.19 11.00
C ALA A 154 2.90 -19.05 11.97
N ILE A 155 1.68 -18.94 11.45
CA ILE A 155 0.45 -18.95 12.25
C ILE A 155 0.27 -20.31 12.95
N ALA A 156 0.46 -21.41 12.22
CA ALA A 156 0.38 -22.75 12.79
C ALA A 156 1.36 -22.95 13.96
N ARG A 157 2.58 -22.42 13.84
CA ARG A 157 3.56 -22.40 14.94
C ARG A 157 3.04 -21.66 16.17
N ALA A 158 2.41 -20.49 15.97
CA ALA A 158 1.81 -19.72 17.06
C ALA A 158 0.65 -20.49 17.75
N VAL A 159 -0.18 -21.16 16.97
CA VAL A 159 -1.30 -21.97 17.47
C VAL A 159 -0.80 -23.17 18.27
N ASP A 160 0.21 -23.90 17.80
CA ASP A 160 0.83 -25.03 18.55
C ASP A 160 1.35 -24.60 19.92
N MET A 161 1.69 -23.31 20.06
CA MET A 161 2.12 -22.70 21.33
C MET A 161 0.95 -22.28 22.23
N SER A 162 -0.28 -22.71 21.94
CA SER A 162 -1.51 -22.37 22.68
C SER A 162 -1.75 -20.84 22.77
N ALA A 163 -1.60 -20.15 21.66
CA ALA A 163 -1.88 -18.71 21.60
C ALA A 163 -3.34 -18.43 21.95
N LYS A 164 -3.56 -17.58 22.97
CA LYS A 164 -4.86 -16.99 23.32
C LYS A 164 -5.10 -15.71 22.52
N VAL A 165 -4.01 -14.97 22.28
CA VAL A 165 -3.94 -13.73 21.51
C VAL A 165 -2.94 -13.92 20.35
N LEU A 166 -3.42 -13.78 19.14
CA LEU A 166 -2.61 -13.85 17.93
C LEU A 166 -2.54 -12.45 17.29
N ILE A 167 -1.34 -11.92 17.13
CA ILE A 167 -1.10 -10.65 16.46
C ILE A 167 -0.61 -10.94 15.05
N LEU A 168 -1.30 -10.38 14.06
CA LEU A 168 -0.94 -10.45 12.65
C LEU A 168 -0.61 -9.03 12.16
N ASP A 169 0.66 -8.77 11.92
CA ASP A 169 1.16 -7.45 11.50
C ASP A 169 1.40 -7.44 9.98
N GLU A 170 0.51 -6.81 9.23
CA GLU A 170 0.48 -6.74 7.76
C GLU A 170 0.65 -8.08 7.03
N PRO A 171 -0.09 -9.14 7.42
CA PRO A 171 0.17 -10.49 6.93
C PRO A 171 -0.19 -10.69 5.44
N THR A 172 -0.86 -9.72 4.82
CA THR A 172 -1.39 -9.81 3.45
C THR A 172 -0.61 -8.98 2.44
N SER A 173 0.42 -8.26 2.86
CA SER A 173 1.12 -7.26 2.02
C SER A 173 1.79 -7.83 0.75
N SER A 174 2.02 -9.15 0.70
CA SER A 174 2.68 -9.84 -0.42
C SER A 174 1.84 -11.01 -0.97
N LEU A 175 0.54 -11.04 -0.67
CA LEU A 175 -0.37 -12.12 -1.06
C LEU A 175 -1.28 -11.68 -2.20
N ASP A 176 -1.64 -12.62 -3.07
CA ASP A 176 -2.73 -12.44 -4.03
C ASP A 176 -4.11 -12.63 -3.38
N ASP A 177 -5.20 -12.27 -4.09
CA ASP A 177 -6.56 -12.31 -3.56
C ASP A 177 -6.99 -13.73 -3.13
N ASN A 178 -6.58 -14.77 -3.85
CA ASN A 178 -6.89 -16.16 -3.49
C ASN A 178 -6.12 -16.59 -2.23
N GLU A 179 -4.88 -16.13 -2.08
CA GLU A 179 -4.05 -16.39 -0.91
C GLU A 179 -4.59 -15.64 0.32
N VAL A 180 -5.06 -14.40 0.14
CA VAL A 180 -5.74 -13.61 1.19
C VAL A 180 -6.99 -14.33 1.69
N GLU A 181 -7.85 -14.87 0.81
CA GLU A 181 -9.04 -15.60 1.22
C GLU A 181 -8.72 -16.90 1.98
N LYS A 182 -7.65 -17.60 1.63
CA LYS A 182 -7.17 -18.77 2.41
C LYS A 182 -6.72 -18.35 3.81
N LEU A 183 -5.99 -17.24 3.92
CA LEU A 183 -5.59 -16.68 5.22
C LEU A 183 -6.82 -16.27 6.05
N PHE A 184 -7.82 -15.61 5.46
CA PHE A 184 -9.05 -15.23 6.15
C PHE A 184 -9.86 -16.45 6.61
N THR A 185 -9.89 -17.51 5.83
CA THR A 185 -10.51 -18.77 6.22
C THR A 185 -9.83 -19.36 7.46
N LEU A 186 -8.49 -19.34 7.51
CA LEU A 186 -7.74 -19.78 8.67
C LEU A 186 -8.01 -18.86 9.89
N MET A 187 -8.04 -17.53 9.70
CA MET A 187 -8.34 -16.57 10.78
C MET A 187 -9.75 -16.81 11.36
N ARG A 188 -10.77 -16.97 10.51
CA ARG A 188 -12.15 -17.28 10.95
C ARG A 188 -12.20 -18.59 11.75
N LYS A 189 -11.50 -19.62 11.31
CA LYS A 189 -11.39 -20.90 12.03
C LYS A 189 -10.81 -20.72 13.43
N LEU A 190 -9.68 -20.01 13.54
CA LEU A 190 -9.03 -19.75 14.83
C LEU A 190 -9.91 -18.89 15.76
N ARG A 191 -10.60 -17.90 15.20
CA ARG A 191 -11.60 -17.13 15.93
C ARG A 191 -12.69 -18.02 16.52
N ASP A 192 -13.24 -18.90 15.71
CA ASP A 192 -14.31 -19.82 16.14
C ASP A 192 -13.83 -20.84 17.18
N GLU A 193 -12.54 -21.16 17.21
CA GLU A 193 -11.85 -21.93 18.26
C GLU A 193 -11.58 -21.10 19.53
N GLY A 194 -11.89 -19.79 19.50
CA GLY A 194 -11.80 -18.89 20.64
C GLY A 194 -10.49 -18.11 20.76
N VAL A 195 -9.63 -18.12 19.75
CA VAL A 195 -8.44 -17.26 19.70
C VAL A 195 -8.86 -15.82 19.43
N GLY A 196 -8.35 -14.87 20.25
CA GLY A 196 -8.50 -13.44 19.96
C GLY A 196 -7.42 -13.02 18.97
N ILE A 197 -7.78 -12.35 17.88
CA ILE A 197 -6.85 -11.95 16.81
C ILE A 197 -6.77 -10.44 16.73
N ILE A 198 -5.55 -9.88 16.83
CA ILE A 198 -5.25 -8.48 16.51
C ILE A 198 -4.74 -8.45 15.08
N PHE A 199 -5.48 -7.80 14.19
CA PHE A 199 -5.17 -7.69 12.78
C PHE A 199 -4.74 -6.27 12.44
N VAL A 200 -3.49 -6.09 12.03
CA VAL A 200 -2.94 -4.81 11.59
C VAL A 200 -2.78 -4.84 10.08
N THR A 201 -3.45 -3.95 9.41
CA THR A 201 -3.36 -3.79 7.95
C THR A 201 -3.65 -2.33 7.57
N HIS A 202 -3.21 -1.93 6.41
CA HIS A 202 -3.59 -0.66 5.79
C HIS A 202 -4.66 -0.84 4.69
N PHE A 203 -5.03 -2.09 4.37
CA PHE A 203 -6.08 -2.42 3.40
C PHE A 203 -7.47 -2.40 4.07
N LEU A 204 -8.22 -1.32 3.85
CA LEU A 204 -9.54 -1.14 4.46
C LEU A 204 -10.51 -2.26 4.08
N GLU A 205 -10.50 -2.71 2.82
CA GLU A 205 -11.38 -3.78 2.34
C GLU A 205 -11.21 -5.06 3.16
N GLN A 206 -9.98 -5.40 3.51
CA GLN A 206 -9.67 -6.57 4.32
C GLN A 206 -10.23 -6.46 5.74
N VAL A 207 -10.18 -5.25 6.33
CA VAL A 207 -10.76 -4.99 7.65
C VAL A 207 -12.27 -5.27 7.63
N TYR A 208 -12.97 -4.77 6.61
CA TYR A 208 -14.41 -4.97 6.47
C TYR A 208 -14.79 -6.41 6.08
N ALA A 209 -13.87 -7.17 5.47
CA ALA A 209 -14.11 -8.56 5.07
C ALA A 209 -14.00 -9.56 6.24
N VAL A 210 -13.15 -9.27 7.24
CA VAL A 210 -12.81 -10.29 8.25
C VAL A 210 -12.91 -9.83 9.70
N CYS A 211 -12.87 -8.51 10.00
CA CYS A 211 -12.82 -8.01 11.36
C CYS A 211 -14.20 -7.75 11.96
N ASP A 212 -14.36 -8.06 13.25
CA ASP A 212 -15.56 -7.79 14.03
C ASP A 212 -15.56 -6.37 14.60
N LYS A 213 -14.37 -5.89 15.02
CA LYS A 213 -14.15 -4.56 15.62
C LYS A 213 -12.95 -3.85 15.06
N ILE A 214 -12.95 -2.54 15.26
CA ILE A 214 -11.86 -1.63 14.82
C ILE A 214 -11.50 -0.72 15.99
N THR A 215 -10.22 -0.69 16.36
CA THR A 215 -9.64 0.36 17.21
C THR A 215 -8.86 1.32 16.33
N VAL A 216 -9.14 2.61 16.46
CA VAL A 216 -8.44 3.68 15.73
C VAL A 216 -7.52 4.42 16.69
N LEU A 217 -6.21 4.44 16.33
CA LEU A 217 -5.19 5.27 16.97
C LEU A 217 -4.81 6.44 16.08
N ARG A 218 -4.52 7.59 16.69
CA ARG A 218 -4.00 8.77 16.02
C ARG A 218 -3.08 9.56 16.94
N ASN A 219 -1.84 9.85 16.46
CA ASN A 219 -0.83 10.59 17.22
C ASN A 219 -0.60 10.03 18.64
N GLY A 220 -0.58 8.70 18.77
CA GLY A 220 -0.39 8.02 20.06
C GLY A 220 -1.62 8.02 20.98
N GLN A 221 -2.78 8.44 20.53
CA GLN A 221 -4.02 8.49 21.32
C GLN A 221 -5.10 7.59 20.73
N LEU A 222 -5.96 7.08 21.61
CA LEU A 222 -7.16 6.34 21.20
C LEU A 222 -8.21 7.32 20.67
N VAL A 223 -8.60 7.19 19.41
CA VAL A 223 -9.73 7.92 18.82
C VAL A 223 -11.05 7.25 19.18
N GLY A 224 -11.08 5.92 19.19
CA GLY A 224 -12.23 5.14 19.60
C GLY A 224 -12.13 3.67 19.19
N GLN A 225 -13.09 2.88 19.71
CA GLN A 225 -13.31 1.49 19.35
C GLN A 225 -14.73 1.38 18.75
N PHE A 226 -14.84 0.70 17.63
CA PHE A 226 -16.07 0.65 16.83
C PHE A 226 -16.36 -0.78 16.39
N THR A 227 -17.63 -1.13 16.26
CA THR A 227 -18.05 -2.34 15.55
C THR A 227 -17.90 -2.11 14.06
N THR A 228 -17.28 -3.05 13.35
CA THR A 228 -17.01 -2.90 11.91
C THR A 228 -18.29 -2.64 11.11
N ALA A 229 -19.39 -3.32 11.46
CA ALA A 229 -20.68 -3.15 10.79
C ALA A 229 -21.30 -1.75 10.96
N GLU A 230 -20.95 -1.03 12.04
CA GLU A 230 -21.54 0.28 12.37
C GLU A 230 -20.68 1.47 11.91
N LEU A 231 -19.44 1.24 11.51
CA LEU A 231 -18.51 2.28 11.08
C LEU A 231 -18.32 2.25 9.56
N PRO A 232 -18.97 3.14 8.79
CA PRO A 232 -18.75 3.24 7.36
C PRO A 232 -17.28 3.54 7.02
N ARG A 233 -16.76 3.01 5.90
CA ARG A 233 -15.35 3.13 5.46
C ARG A 233 -14.85 4.59 5.48
N PHE A 234 -15.65 5.51 4.94
CA PHE A 234 -15.27 6.92 4.88
C PHE A 234 -15.15 7.56 6.28
N GLN A 235 -16.00 7.14 7.25
CA GLN A 235 -15.88 7.62 8.63
C GLN A 235 -14.63 7.07 9.33
N LEU A 236 -14.26 5.84 9.03
CA LEU A 236 -13.00 5.26 9.51
C LEU A 236 -11.81 6.10 9.02
N VAL A 237 -11.77 6.43 7.73
CA VAL A 237 -10.72 7.28 7.13
C VAL A 237 -10.70 8.67 7.80
N ALA A 238 -11.85 9.32 7.95
CA ALA A 238 -11.97 10.61 8.62
C ALA A 238 -11.41 10.58 10.05
N LYS A 239 -11.76 9.52 10.84
CA LYS A 239 -11.26 9.34 12.20
C LYS A 239 -9.74 9.09 12.24
N MET A 240 -9.19 8.34 11.30
CA MET A 240 -7.75 8.11 11.18
C MET A 240 -7.00 9.40 10.88
N MET A 241 -7.49 10.20 9.94
CA MET A 241 -6.85 11.46 9.49
C MET A 241 -7.10 12.64 10.43
N GLY A 242 -8.14 12.60 11.25
CA GLY A 242 -8.54 13.73 12.09
C GLY A 242 -9.06 14.94 11.33
N LYS A 243 -9.57 14.72 10.14
CA LYS A 243 -10.18 15.75 9.30
C LYS A 243 -11.70 15.65 9.39
N ASP A 244 -12.37 16.78 9.28
CA ASP A 244 -13.82 16.79 9.23
C ASP A 244 -14.32 16.13 7.94
N PHE A 245 -15.53 15.59 8.01
CA PHE A 245 -16.18 14.88 6.92
C PHE A 245 -16.24 15.69 5.61
N ASP A 246 -16.48 17.00 5.73
CA ASP A 246 -16.63 17.90 4.59
C ASP A 246 -15.32 18.06 3.79
N ASP A 247 -14.16 17.97 4.45
CA ASP A 247 -12.85 18.00 3.78
C ASP A 247 -12.55 16.76 2.93
N LEU A 248 -13.12 15.61 3.30
CA LEU A 248 -12.98 14.36 2.55
C LEU A 248 -14.00 14.22 1.43
N ALA A 249 -15.20 14.77 1.64
CA ALA A 249 -16.22 14.85 0.60
C ALA A 249 -15.82 15.82 -0.54
N ALA A 250 -15.00 16.82 -0.23
CA ALA A 250 -14.45 17.75 -1.21
C ALA A 250 -13.39 17.15 -2.15
N ILE A 251 -12.98 15.87 -1.95
CA ILE A 251 -12.14 15.13 -2.91
C ILE A 251 -12.98 14.61 -4.10
N LYS A 252 -14.30 14.49 -3.97
CA LYS A 252 -15.13 14.44 -5.17
C LYS A 252 -14.84 15.70 -5.96
N HIS A 253 -14.55 15.54 -7.26
CA HIS A 253 -14.53 16.65 -8.20
C HIS A 253 -15.61 17.65 -7.77
N SER A 254 -15.25 18.91 -7.63
CA SER A 254 -16.12 20.00 -7.17
C SER A 254 -17.24 20.29 -8.19
N GLY A 255 -18.03 19.30 -8.54
CA GLY A 255 -19.15 19.44 -9.44
C GLY A 255 -19.78 18.08 -9.73
N GLU A 256 -21.06 17.97 -9.51
CA GLU A 256 -21.94 16.94 -10.06
C GLU A 256 -22.06 17.05 -11.58
N GLU A 257 -21.30 17.96 -12.24
CA GLU A 257 -21.28 18.16 -13.69
C GLU A 257 -20.13 17.36 -14.31
N GLU A 258 -20.48 16.49 -15.26
CA GLU A 258 -19.50 15.82 -16.12
C GLU A 258 -18.60 16.87 -16.77
N ARG A 259 -17.29 16.78 -16.51
CA ARG A 259 -16.34 17.64 -17.21
C ARG A 259 -16.34 17.29 -18.69
N ASN A 260 -16.68 18.26 -19.52
CA ASN A 260 -16.65 18.09 -20.96
C ASN A 260 -15.28 18.55 -21.50
N PHE A 261 -14.55 17.62 -22.08
CA PHE A 261 -13.25 17.88 -22.71
C PHE A 261 -13.36 18.08 -24.23
N ASP A 262 -14.58 18.17 -24.81
CA ASP A 262 -14.78 18.44 -26.22
C ASP A 262 -14.25 19.84 -26.57
N GLY A 263 -13.27 19.87 -27.47
CA GLY A 263 -12.57 21.09 -27.84
C GLY A 263 -11.24 21.34 -27.10
N GLU A 264 -10.90 20.57 -26.06
CA GLU A 264 -9.58 20.62 -25.45
C GLU A 264 -8.52 19.92 -26.33
N ASP A 265 -7.27 20.39 -26.22
CA ASP A 265 -6.15 19.89 -27.01
C ASP A 265 -5.87 18.40 -26.72
N ILE A 266 -5.71 17.64 -27.76
CA ILE A 266 -5.29 16.24 -27.65
C ILE A 266 -3.82 16.18 -27.31
N VAL A 267 -3.50 15.61 -26.13
CA VAL A 267 -2.13 15.42 -25.67
C VAL A 267 -1.57 14.08 -26.16
N ILE A 268 -2.35 13.00 -26.04
CA ILE A 268 -1.99 11.65 -26.49
C ILE A 268 -3.05 11.12 -27.44
N LYS A 269 -2.61 10.57 -28.58
CA LYS A 269 -3.46 9.84 -29.49
C LYS A 269 -2.76 8.55 -29.90
N ALA A 270 -3.29 7.43 -29.45
CA ALA A 270 -2.89 6.08 -29.86
C ALA A 270 -3.88 5.57 -30.90
N ALA A 271 -3.39 5.04 -32.01
CA ALA A 271 -4.18 4.46 -33.08
C ALA A 271 -3.66 3.05 -33.40
N GLY A 272 -4.47 2.03 -33.11
CA GLY A 272 -4.12 0.62 -33.28
C GLY A 272 -2.87 0.19 -32.52
N LEU A 273 -2.57 0.87 -31.39
CA LEU A 273 -1.36 0.64 -30.60
C LEU A 273 -1.43 -0.73 -29.93
N GLY A 274 -0.42 -1.58 -30.16
CA GLY A 274 -0.40 -2.93 -29.60
C GLY A 274 0.99 -3.50 -29.49
N LYS A 275 1.11 -4.55 -28.66
CA LYS A 275 2.34 -5.30 -28.44
C LYS A 275 2.05 -6.80 -28.38
N GLN A 276 2.71 -7.55 -29.23
CA GLN A 276 2.50 -9.00 -29.36
C GLN A 276 2.72 -9.71 -28.01
N GLY A 277 1.75 -10.55 -27.64
CA GLY A 277 1.78 -11.33 -26.41
C GLY A 277 1.24 -10.61 -25.17
N TYR A 278 1.12 -9.27 -25.17
CA TYR A 278 0.71 -8.50 -23.99
C TYR A 278 -0.49 -7.59 -24.24
N ILE A 279 -0.52 -6.83 -25.37
CA ILE A 279 -1.52 -5.80 -25.61
C ILE A 279 -2.07 -5.99 -27.01
N LYS A 280 -3.38 -6.20 -27.11
CA LYS A 280 -4.09 -6.20 -28.40
C LYS A 280 -4.21 -4.77 -28.92
N PRO A 281 -4.22 -4.58 -30.26
CA PRO A 281 -4.36 -3.23 -30.85
C PRO A 281 -5.57 -2.48 -30.29
N PHE A 282 -5.34 -1.25 -29.82
CA PHE A 282 -6.38 -0.39 -29.27
C PHE A 282 -6.21 1.07 -29.71
N ASP A 283 -7.31 1.82 -29.65
CA ASP A 283 -7.33 3.25 -29.85
C ASP A 283 -7.59 3.96 -28.53
N LEU A 284 -6.85 5.07 -28.27
CA LEU A 284 -7.01 5.88 -27.07
C LEU A 284 -6.68 7.34 -27.39
N VAL A 285 -7.53 8.24 -26.93
CA VAL A 285 -7.30 9.68 -26.96
C VAL A 285 -7.32 10.21 -25.55
N ILE A 286 -6.30 11.00 -25.16
CA ILE A 286 -6.22 11.68 -23.88
C ILE A 286 -6.08 13.17 -24.12
N ARG A 287 -6.93 13.95 -23.44
CA ARG A 287 -7.01 15.40 -23.62
C ARG A 287 -6.35 16.13 -22.47
N LYS A 288 -6.00 17.38 -22.69
CA LYS A 288 -5.42 18.25 -21.68
C LYS A 288 -6.39 18.45 -20.51
N GLY A 289 -5.90 18.36 -19.29
CA GLY A 289 -6.72 18.47 -18.08
C GLY A 289 -7.54 17.26 -17.72
N GLU A 290 -7.46 16.17 -18.49
CA GLU A 290 -8.21 14.93 -18.27
C GLU A 290 -7.44 13.97 -17.38
N VAL A 291 -8.11 13.34 -16.40
CA VAL A 291 -7.60 12.21 -15.63
C VAL A 291 -8.26 10.93 -16.12
N ILE A 292 -7.50 10.07 -16.79
CA ILE A 292 -7.98 8.77 -17.26
C ILE A 292 -7.54 7.66 -16.33
N GLY A 293 -8.48 6.83 -15.89
CA GLY A 293 -8.21 5.60 -15.17
C GLY A 293 -8.02 4.40 -16.11
N LEU A 294 -6.98 3.58 -15.90
CA LEU A 294 -6.90 2.25 -16.50
C LEU A 294 -7.24 1.20 -15.45
N THR A 295 -8.35 0.49 -15.66
CA THR A 295 -8.85 -0.53 -14.72
C THR A 295 -8.93 -1.91 -15.38
N GLY A 296 -8.96 -2.96 -14.56
CA GLY A 296 -9.02 -4.35 -14.99
C GLY A 296 -8.45 -5.29 -13.92
N LEU A 297 -8.65 -6.59 -14.08
CA LEU A 297 -8.08 -7.58 -13.16
C LEU A 297 -6.55 -7.59 -13.22
N LEU A 298 -5.93 -8.21 -12.22
CA LEU A 298 -4.49 -8.44 -12.20
C LEU A 298 -4.06 -9.19 -13.48
N GLY A 299 -3.01 -8.71 -14.16
CA GLY A 299 -2.56 -9.27 -15.44
C GLY A 299 -3.41 -8.85 -16.64
N SER A 300 -4.32 -7.87 -16.51
CA SER A 300 -5.13 -7.38 -17.64
C SER A 300 -4.35 -6.54 -18.66
N GLY A 301 -3.09 -6.21 -18.41
CA GLY A 301 -2.23 -5.44 -19.31
C GLY A 301 -2.16 -3.94 -19.00
N ARG A 302 -2.56 -3.48 -17.81
CA ARG A 302 -2.58 -2.05 -17.43
C ARG A 302 -1.17 -1.43 -17.48
N SER A 303 -0.22 -1.99 -16.71
CA SER A 303 1.16 -1.50 -16.63
C SER A 303 1.88 -1.62 -17.96
N GLU A 304 1.67 -2.71 -18.69
CA GLU A 304 2.23 -2.92 -20.02
C GLU A 304 1.71 -1.86 -21.02
N THR A 305 0.41 -1.53 -20.94
CA THR A 305 -0.20 -0.49 -21.79
C THR A 305 0.46 0.87 -21.57
N VAL A 306 0.67 1.29 -20.33
CA VAL A 306 1.30 2.59 -20.06
C VAL A 306 2.80 2.60 -20.36
N ARG A 307 3.50 1.47 -20.22
CA ARG A 307 4.90 1.33 -20.65
C ARG A 307 5.05 1.53 -22.15
N VAL A 308 4.12 1.01 -22.93
CA VAL A 308 4.10 1.22 -24.39
C VAL A 308 3.72 2.65 -24.75
N ILE A 309 2.74 3.26 -24.10
CA ILE A 309 2.37 4.68 -24.30
C ILE A 309 3.54 5.59 -23.94
N TYR A 310 4.23 5.33 -22.83
CA TYR A 310 5.38 6.12 -22.41
C TYR A 310 6.62 5.88 -23.28
N GLY A 311 6.68 4.79 -24.04
CA GLY A 311 7.85 4.42 -24.82
C GLY A 311 8.97 3.75 -24.02
N ALA A 312 8.68 3.26 -22.81
CA ALA A 312 9.56 2.35 -22.07
C ALA A 312 9.64 0.98 -22.77
N GLU A 313 8.55 0.61 -23.47
CA GLU A 313 8.50 -0.55 -24.35
C GLU A 313 8.05 -0.15 -25.75
N LYS A 314 8.64 -0.81 -26.77
CA LYS A 314 8.33 -0.51 -28.17
C LYS A 314 7.05 -1.25 -28.58
N PRO A 315 6.07 -0.55 -29.19
CA PRO A 315 4.91 -1.19 -29.80
C PRO A 315 5.31 -2.01 -31.04
N ASP A 316 4.58 -3.08 -31.31
CA ASP A 316 4.73 -3.88 -32.53
C ASP A 316 3.76 -3.43 -33.62
N THR A 317 2.63 -2.80 -33.24
CA THR A 317 1.60 -2.29 -34.15
C THR A 317 1.14 -0.91 -33.72
N GLY A 318 0.57 -0.18 -34.68
CA GLY A 318 -0.06 1.12 -34.47
C GLY A 318 0.91 2.29 -34.39
N GLU A 319 0.33 3.44 -34.11
CA GLU A 319 1.06 4.72 -34.04
C GLU A 319 0.66 5.47 -32.78
N LEU A 320 1.60 6.24 -32.24
CA LEU A 320 1.39 7.12 -31.11
C LEU A 320 1.75 8.55 -31.51
N GLU A 321 0.83 9.47 -31.30
CA GLU A 321 1.04 10.91 -31.45
C GLU A 321 1.03 11.58 -30.07
N VAL A 322 1.97 12.49 -29.86
CA VAL A 322 2.05 13.35 -28.69
C VAL A 322 1.95 14.79 -29.17
N LYS A 323 0.90 15.51 -28.75
CA LYS A 323 0.59 16.89 -29.20
C LYS A 323 0.59 17.04 -30.73
N GLY A 324 -0.01 16.07 -31.43
CA GLY A 324 -0.12 16.05 -32.89
C GLY A 324 1.15 15.62 -33.63
N GLU A 325 2.24 15.33 -32.95
CA GLU A 325 3.47 14.83 -33.57
C GLU A 325 3.65 13.34 -33.30
N LYS A 326 3.97 12.57 -34.34
CA LYS A 326 4.24 11.13 -34.18
C LYS A 326 5.45 10.91 -33.28
N LEU A 327 5.26 10.09 -32.25
CA LEU A 327 6.33 9.63 -31.40
C LEU A 327 7.03 8.46 -32.09
N LEU A 328 8.12 8.75 -32.77
CA LEU A 328 9.01 7.73 -33.37
C LEU A 328 9.93 7.10 -32.33
N SER A 329 9.70 7.42 -31.08
CA SER A 329 10.57 7.13 -29.96
C SER A 329 10.66 5.65 -29.66
N ARG A 330 11.83 5.35 -29.12
CA ARG A 330 12.22 4.00 -28.68
C ARG A 330 13.02 4.05 -27.40
N HIS A 331 13.11 5.27 -26.81
CA HIS A 331 13.87 5.50 -25.57
C HIS A 331 13.09 6.46 -24.65
N PRO A 332 13.09 6.22 -23.35
CA PRO A 332 12.39 7.08 -22.38
C PRO A 332 12.75 8.57 -22.46
N ILE A 333 13.99 8.88 -22.86
CA ILE A 333 14.45 10.27 -23.01
C ILE A 333 13.68 11.04 -24.09
N ASP A 334 13.25 10.36 -25.16
CA ASP A 334 12.48 11.00 -26.24
C ASP A 334 11.08 11.38 -25.73
N SER A 335 10.47 10.53 -24.91
CA SER A 335 9.19 10.80 -24.27
C SER A 335 9.31 11.95 -23.25
N MET A 336 10.37 11.96 -22.44
CA MET A 336 10.66 13.10 -21.55
C MET A 336 10.82 14.42 -22.30
N ASN A 337 11.51 14.42 -23.43
CA ASN A 337 11.70 15.63 -24.24
C ASN A 337 10.39 16.13 -24.86
N ARG A 338 9.38 15.27 -25.01
CA ARG A 338 8.03 15.62 -25.46
C ARG A 338 7.06 15.94 -24.33
N GLY A 339 7.57 16.11 -23.10
CA GLY A 339 6.76 16.49 -21.95
C GLY A 339 5.99 15.32 -21.33
N MET A 340 6.45 14.08 -21.47
CA MET A 340 5.85 12.92 -20.84
C MET A 340 6.62 12.53 -19.57
N ALA A 341 5.91 12.08 -18.55
CA ALA A 341 6.46 11.57 -17.29
C ALA A 341 5.82 10.23 -16.91
N TYR A 342 6.58 9.35 -16.26
CA TYR A 342 6.13 8.02 -15.87
C TYR A 342 6.61 7.61 -14.49
N LEU A 343 5.68 7.35 -13.61
CA LEU A 343 5.92 6.77 -12.30
C LEU A 343 5.57 5.27 -12.34
N PRO A 344 6.56 4.38 -12.16
CA PRO A 344 6.38 2.94 -12.28
C PRO A 344 5.72 2.31 -11.04
N GLU A 345 5.08 1.14 -11.23
CA GLU A 345 4.47 0.34 -10.18
C GLU A 345 5.49 -0.09 -9.11
N ASP A 346 6.65 -0.62 -9.55
CA ASP A 346 7.71 -1.03 -8.62
C ASP A 346 8.57 0.15 -8.18
N ARG A 347 8.08 0.84 -7.13
CA ARG A 347 8.78 1.97 -6.53
C ARG A 347 10.21 1.64 -6.11
N LYS A 348 10.43 0.45 -5.52
CA LYS A 348 11.71 0.09 -4.90
C LYS A 348 12.80 -0.21 -5.93
N ASN A 349 12.46 -0.91 -7.00
CA ASN A 349 13.43 -1.36 -7.99
C ASN A 349 13.51 -0.43 -9.21
N GLU A 350 12.39 0.18 -9.61
CA GLU A 350 12.31 1.04 -10.79
C GLU A 350 12.13 2.53 -10.45
N GLY A 351 11.54 2.83 -9.29
CA GLY A 351 11.16 4.20 -8.93
C GLY A 351 12.27 4.99 -8.25
N ILE A 352 12.99 4.42 -7.28
CA ILE A 352 14.01 5.12 -6.48
C ILE A 352 15.40 4.55 -6.70
N ILE A 353 16.42 5.40 -6.47
CA ILE A 353 17.80 4.94 -6.30
C ILE A 353 18.08 4.99 -4.80
N ALA A 354 17.98 3.85 -4.14
CA ALA A 354 17.84 3.70 -2.69
C ALA A 354 18.94 4.38 -1.86
N ASP A 355 20.19 4.32 -2.32
CA ASP A 355 21.35 4.85 -1.62
C ASP A 355 21.61 6.34 -1.88
N LEU A 356 20.96 6.92 -2.89
CA LEU A 356 21.05 8.35 -3.17
C LEU A 356 20.13 9.16 -2.24
N SER A 357 20.52 10.42 -2.02
CA SER A 357 19.75 11.37 -1.23
C SER A 357 18.41 11.73 -1.88
N VAL A 358 17.51 12.35 -1.10
CA VAL A 358 16.26 12.96 -1.59
C VAL A 358 16.57 13.92 -2.74
N ARG A 359 17.58 14.81 -2.58
CA ARG A 359 17.99 15.76 -3.61
C ARG A 359 18.40 15.06 -4.90
N GLU A 360 19.28 14.07 -4.83
CA GLU A 360 19.76 13.36 -6.01
C GLU A 360 18.65 12.61 -6.72
N ASN A 361 17.77 11.96 -5.97
CA ASN A 361 16.60 11.30 -6.53
C ASN A 361 15.63 12.29 -7.18
N MET A 362 15.49 13.48 -6.64
CA MET A 362 14.55 14.48 -7.17
C MET A 362 15.05 15.12 -8.47
N ILE A 363 16.33 15.48 -8.56
CA ILE A 363 16.87 16.21 -9.72
C ILE A 363 17.23 15.35 -10.93
N ILE A 364 17.34 14.02 -10.78
CA ILE A 364 17.92 13.14 -11.79
C ILE A 364 17.21 13.21 -13.15
N ALA A 365 15.87 13.30 -13.18
CA ALA A 365 15.11 13.41 -14.42
C ALA A 365 15.34 14.74 -15.13
N LEU A 366 15.35 15.85 -14.38
CA LEU A 366 15.64 17.18 -14.92
C LEU A 366 17.07 17.22 -15.48
N GLN A 367 18.04 16.68 -14.76
CA GLN A 367 19.43 16.60 -15.23
C GLN A 367 19.56 15.76 -16.50
N ALA A 368 18.84 14.64 -16.60
CA ALA A 368 18.81 13.82 -17.80
C ALA A 368 18.21 14.57 -19.00
N LYS A 369 17.12 15.32 -18.77
CA LYS A 369 16.47 16.15 -19.81
C LYS A 369 17.39 17.28 -20.32
N GLN A 370 18.17 17.91 -19.44
CA GLN A 370 19.11 18.98 -19.82
C GLN A 370 20.37 18.45 -20.51
N GLY A 371 20.69 17.15 -20.35
CA GLY A 371 21.84 16.49 -20.94
C GLY A 371 23.14 16.70 -20.16
N MET A 372 24.19 15.97 -20.60
CA MET A 372 25.49 15.87 -19.89
C MET A 372 26.28 17.18 -19.85
N PHE A 373 26.03 18.10 -20.77
CA PHE A 373 26.79 19.36 -20.88
C PHE A 373 26.20 20.52 -20.11
N HIS A 374 24.99 20.36 -19.55
CA HIS A 374 24.26 21.40 -18.80
C HIS A 374 24.00 20.93 -17.37
N LEU A 375 25.09 20.76 -16.61
CA LEU A 375 24.97 20.31 -15.23
C LEU A 375 24.37 21.39 -14.33
N LEU A 376 23.34 21.00 -13.57
CA LEU A 376 22.77 21.86 -12.54
C LEU A 376 23.83 22.17 -11.46
N SER A 377 24.00 23.44 -11.14
CA SER A 377 24.86 23.84 -10.01
C SER A 377 24.28 23.28 -8.70
N ARG A 378 25.13 23.07 -7.70
CA ARG A 378 24.70 22.57 -6.39
C ARG A 378 23.60 23.47 -5.78
N LYS A 379 23.73 24.78 -5.90
CA LYS A 379 22.76 25.75 -5.42
C LYS A 379 21.38 25.54 -6.07
N GLN A 380 21.34 25.40 -7.40
CA GLN A 380 20.08 25.14 -8.12
C GLN A 380 19.43 23.82 -7.70
N GLN A 381 20.25 22.75 -7.55
CA GLN A 381 19.74 21.47 -7.08
C GLN A 381 19.08 21.60 -5.70
N GLU A 382 19.71 22.33 -4.78
CA GLU A 382 19.21 22.58 -3.43
C GLU A 382 17.93 23.41 -3.44
N GLU A 383 17.89 24.52 -4.19
CA GLU A 383 16.72 25.38 -4.33
C GLU A 383 15.50 24.62 -4.88
N TYR A 384 15.70 23.83 -5.94
CA TYR A 384 14.63 23.02 -6.51
C TYR A 384 14.13 21.95 -5.53
N THR A 385 15.05 21.27 -4.87
CA THR A 385 14.69 20.20 -3.93
C THR A 385 13.93 20.75 -2.73
N ASP A 386 14.40 21.85 -2.12
CA ASP A 386 13.74 22.46 -0.97
C ASP A 386 12.32 22.92 -1.35
N LYS A 387 12.18 23.58 -2.50
CA LYS A 387 10.87 23.99 -3.01
C LYS A 387 9.89 22.82 -3.10
N TYR A 388 10.30 21.70 -3.69
CA TYR A 388 9.42 20.54 -3.85
C TYR A 388 9.22 19.74 -2.56
N ILE A 389 10.17 19.76 -1.62
CA ILE A 389 9.97 19.24 -0.26
C ILE A 389 8.83 19.98 0.44
N ASP A 390 8.88 21.32 0.41
CA ASP A 390 7.86 22.15 1.05
C ASP A 390 6.50 22.01 0.36
N MET A 391 6.47 22.07 -0.95
CA MET A 391 5.27 22.01 -1.76
C MET A 391 4.51 20.69 -1.64
N LEU A 392 5.22 19.55 -1.71
CA LEU A 392 4.65 18.21 -1.57
C LEU A 392 4.59 17.76 -0.10
N GLN A 393 4.98 18.62 0.83
CA GLN A 393 5.02 18.33 2.27
C GLN A 393 5.74 17.01 2.55
N ILE A 394 6.96 16.84 1.98
CA ILE A 394 7.77 15.64 2.15
C ILE A 394 8.40 15.66 3.55
N LYS A 395 8.05 14.69 4.37
CA LYS A 395 8.62 14.54 5.72
C LYS A 395 10.01 13.91 5.63
N THR A 396 11.04 14.73 5.73
CA THR A 396 12.45 14.33 5.73
C THR A 396 13.25 15.17 6.74
N ALA A 397 14.33 14.60 7.28
CA ALA A 397 15.24 15.36 8.16
C ALA A 397 16.05 16.41 7.39
N SER A 398 16.40 16.11 6.13
CA SER A 398 17.08 17.04 5.23
C SER A 398 16.99 16.53 3.78
N ARG A 399 17.30 17.40 2.80
CA ARG A 399 17.43 17.01 1.40
C ARG A 399 18.55 16.01 1.12
N GLU A 400 19.55 15.90 2.02
CA GLU A 400 20.65 14.93 1.91
C GLU A 400 20.35 13.58 2.58
N THR A 401 19.17 13.41 3.17
CA THR A 401 18.75 12.13 3.74
C THR A 401 18.64 11.07 2.64
N PRO A 402 19.25 9.87 2.80
CA PRO A 402 19.07 8.77 1.85
C PRO A 402 17.60 8.40 1.69
N ILE A 403 17.11 8.29 0.43
CA ILE A 403 15.67 8.10 0.16
C ILE A 403 15.12 6.81 0.78
N LYS A 404 15.94 5.77 0.91
CA LYS A 404 15.55 4.49 1.53
C LYS A 404 15.11 4.61 2.99
N SER A 405 15.50 5.67 3.70
CA SER A 405 15.12 5.91 5.09
C SER A 405 13.77 6.61 5.25
N LEU A 406 13.17 7.08 4.17
CA LEU A 406 11.85 7.69 4.17
C LEU A 406 10.75 6.63 4.17
N SER A 407 9.57 6.99 4.73
CA SER A 407 8.35 6.17 4.56
C SER A 407 7.96 6.05 3.09
N GLY A 408 7.24 4.97 2.74
CA GLY A 408 6.81 4.72 1.37
C GLY A 408 6.08 5.90 0.72
N GLY A 409 5.20 6.57 1.45
CA GLY A 409 4.49 7.75 0.97
C GLY A 409 5.41 8.93 0.68
N ASN A 410 6.42 9.19 1.52
CA ASN A 410 7.39 10.25 1.26
C ASN A 410 8.31 9.91 0.08
N GLN A 411 8.71 8.64 -0.09
CA GLN A 411 9.42 8.18 -1.28
C GLN A 411 8.60 8.46 -2.55
N GLN A 412 7.30 8.16 -2.52
CA GLN A 412 6.38 8.39 -3.63
C GLN A 412 6.29 9.87 -4.00
N LYS A 413 6.16 10.75 -3.00
CA LYS A 413 6.17 12.20 -3.20
C LYS A 413 7.47 12.71 -3.81
N VAL A 414 8.64 12.13 -3.44
CA VAL A 414 9.92 12.47 -4.07
C VAL A 414 9.93 12.09 -5.55
N ILE A 415 9.39 10.91 -5.92
CA ILE A 415 9.31 10.50 -7.33
C ILE A 415 8.35 11.40 -8.11
N ILE A 416 7.20 11.74 -7.55
CA ILE A 416 6.28 12.71 -8.17
C ILE A 416 6.99 14.06 -8.37
N GLY A 417 7.66 14.58 -7.35
CA GLY A 417 8.45 15.81 -7.43
C GLY A 417 9.55 15.77 -8.50
N ARG A 418 10.24 14.63 -8.64
CA ARG A 418 11.23 14.39 -9.72
C ARG A 418 10.63 14.66 -11.10
N TRP A 419 9.43 14.15 -11.33
CA TRP A 419 8.77 14.28 -12.62
C TRP A 419 8.20 15.67 -12.83
N LEU A 420 7.58 16.26 -11.81
CA LEU A 420 7.05 17.63 -11.88
C LEU A 420 8.14 18.66 -12.17
N LEU A 421 9.37 18.44 -11.69
CA LEU A 421 10.54 19.26 -12.05
C LEU A 421 10.85 19.28 -13.55
N THR A 422 10.43 18.28 -14.30
CA THR A 422 10.63 18.26 -15.76
C THR A 422 9.58 19.06 -16.54
N ASN A 423 8.60 19.64 -15.86
CA ASN A 423 7.44 20.34 -16.42
C ASN A 423 6.72 19.49 -17.48
N PRO A 424 6.09 18.38 -17.12
CA PRO A 424 5.41 17.51 -18.06
C PRO A 424 4.03 18.03 -18.44
N ASP A 425 3.58 17.72 -19.67
CA ASP A 425 2.20 17.92 -20.13
C ASP A 425 1.34 16.66 -19.92
N PHE A 426 2.02 15.51 -19.77
CA PHE A 426 1.40 14.21 -19.59
C PHE A 426 2.11 13.42 -18.50
N LEU A 427 1.36 12.95 -17.52
CA LEU A 427 1.86 12.19 -16.37
C LEU A 427 1.17 10.85 -16.26
N VAL A 428 1.95 9.77 -16.26
CA VAL A 428 1.48 8.42 -15.97
C VAL A 428 1.84 8.07 -14.54
N LEU A 429 0.84 7.64 -13.77
CA LEU A 429 0.96 7.19 -12.38
C LEU A 429 0.49 5.74 -12.29
N ASP A 430 1.44 4.80 -12.24
CA ASP A 430 1.16 3.37 -12.15
C ASP A 430 1.23 2.92 -10.69
N GLU A 431 0.08 2.60 -10.11
CA GLU A 431 -0.11 2.23 -8.70
C GLU A 431 0.56 3.22 -7.70
N PRO A 432 0.33 4.54 -7.83
CA PRO A 432 1.05 5.55 -7.03
C PRO A 432 0.72 5.48 -5.54
N THR A 433 -0.35 4.80 -5.18
CA THR A 433 -0.87 4.68 -3.82
C THR A 433 -0.60 3.31 -3.18
N ARG A 434 0.05 2.41 -3.91
CA ARG A 434 0.32 1.05 -3.43
C ARG A 434 1.33 1.03 -2.29
N GLY A 435 0.95 0.36 -1.18
CA GLY A 435 1.81 0.17 -0.02
C GLY A 435 2.18 1.45 0.73
N ILE A 436 1.29 2.45 0.72
CA ILE A 436 1.41 3.68 1.50
C ILE A 436 0.19 3.85 2.41
N ASP A 437 0.31 4.69 3.42
CA ASP A 437 -0.77 4.94 4.38
C ASP A 437 -1.93 5.75 3.76
N VAL A 438 -3.12 5.60 4.35
CA VAL A 438 -4.38 6.18 3.84
C VAL A 438 -4.31 7.72 3.75
N GLY A 439 -3.64 8.38 4.69
CA GLY A 439 -3.47 9.83 4.67
C GLY A 439 -2.69 10.28 3.45
N THR A 440 -1.54 9.65 3.20
CA THR A 440 -0.71 9.97 2.02
C THR A 440 -1.41 9.59 0.71
N LYS A 441 -2.20 8.49 0.67
CA LYS A 441 -3.03 8.15 -0.50
C LYS A 441 -3.96 9.30 -0.87
N THR A 442 -4.67 9.83 0.13
CA THR A 442 -5.60 10.95 -0.05
C THR A 442 -4.88 12.21 -0.54
N GLU A 443 -3.69 12.50 -0.01
CA GLU A 443 -2.88 13.65 -0.45
C GLU A 443 -2.44 13.51 -1.91
N ILE A 444 -2.03 12.30 -2.33
CA ILE A 444 -1.67 12.03 -3.74
C ILE A 444 -2.88 12.14 -4.66
N GLN A 445 -4.05 11.63 -4.28
CA GLN A 445 -5.28 11.76 -5.07
C GLN A 445 -5.66 13.22 -5.27
N LYS A 446 -5.62 14.05 -4.22
CA LYS A 446 -5.85 15.50 -4.33
C LYS A 446 -4.85 16.16 -5.26
N LEU A 447 -3.57 15.85 -5.10
CA LEU A 447 -2.52 16.38 -5.97
C LEU A 447 -2.77 16.04 -7.44
N VAL A 448 -3.22 14.81 -7.76
CA VAL A 448 -3.53 14.38 -9.13
C VAL A 448 -4.65 15.24 -9.74
N VAL A 449 -5.74 15.45 -8.99
CA VAL A 449 -6.86 16.28 -9.44
C VAL A 449 -6.41 17.73 -9.63
N GLU A 450 -5.67 18.29 -8.68
CA GLU A 450 -5.15 19.66 -8.78
C GLU A 450 -4.20 19.86 -9.96
N LEU A 451 -3.32 18.89 -10.23
CA LEU A 451 -2.43 18.91 -11.39
C LEU A 451 -3.20 18.83 -12.71
N ALA A 452 -4.24 18.04 -12.77
CA ALA A 452 -5.10 17.96 -13.95
C ALA A 452 -5.86 19.27 -14.19
N GLU A 453 -6.42 19.89 -13.15
CA GLU A 453 -7.23 21.10 -13.27
C GLU A 453 -6.41 22.37 -13.56
N LYS A 454 -5.31 22.54 -12.81
CA LYS A 454 -4.55 23.79 -12.77
C LYS A 454 -3.15 23.68 -13.37
N GLY A 455 -2.69 22.46 -13.66
CA GLY A 455 -1.31 22.23 -14.08
C GLY A 455 -0.30 22.54 -12.97
N ILE A 456 0.92 22.85 -13.38
CA ILE A 456 2.02 23.19 -12.44
C ILE A 456 1.97 24.65 -11.99
N GLU A 457 1.01 25.45 -12.47
CA GLU A 457 0.87 26.88 -12.09
C GLU A 457 0.66 27.13 -10.58
N LEU A 458 0.09 26.18 -9.86
CA LEU A 458 0.09 26.21 -8.38
C LEU A 458 1.47 26.42 -7.78
N MET A 459 2.52 26.41 -8.59
CA MET A 459 3.86 26.07 -8.17
C MET A 459 4.93 27.06 -8.57
N ASP A 460 4.63 28.31 -8.97
CA ASP A 460 5.66 29.33 -9.30
C ASP A 460 6.98 28.70 -9.80
N ALA A 461 6.98 28.02 -10.93
CA ALA A 461 8.15 27.33 -11.42
C ALA A 461 9.02 28.23 -12.29
N PRO A 462 10.15 28.74 -11.81
CA PRO A 462 11.10 29.47 -12.64
C PRO A 462 12.06 28.47 -13.30
N VAL A 463 11.60 27.63 -14.22
CA VAL A 463 12.51 26.80 -15.00
C VAL A 463 12.13 26.88 -16.46
N SER A 464 12.93 27.65 -17.18
CA SER A 464 12.89 27.94 -18.60
C SER A 464 11.81 28.94 -19.04
N GLY A 465 12.24 30.01 -19.73
CA GLY A 465 11.42 31.07 -20.33
C GLY A 465 10.50 30.57 -21.46
N GLY A 466 9.64 29.60 -21.17
CA GLY A 466 8.51 29.20 -21.96
C GLY A 466 7.24 29.76 -21.31
N GLU A 467 6.29 30.18 -22.10
CA GLU A 467 4.96 30.60 -21.65
C GLU A 467 4.41 29.60 -20.64
N LEU A 468 4.03 30.09 -19.47
CA LEU A 468 3.37 29.35 -18.41
C LEU A 468 2.15 28.63 -19.01
N ALA A 469 2.05 27.33 -18.81
CA ALA A 469 0.94 26.56 -19.32
C ALA A 469 -0.35 26.97 -18.58
N GLU A 470 -1.14 27.81 -19.17
CA GLU A 470 -2.40 28.34 -18.61
C GLU A 470 -3.50 27.28 -18.38
N LYS A 471 -3.24 25.98 -18.55
CA LYS A 471 -4.25 24.93 -18.43
C LYS A 471 -3.65 23.59 -18.00
N GLY A 472 -4.46 22.79 -17.31
CA GLY A 472 -4.16 21.55 -16.66
C GLY A 472 -3.35 20.49 -17.41
N MET A 473 -2.85 19.51 -16.69
CA MET A 473 -2.03 18.39 -17.17
C MET A 473 -2.90 17.19 -17.51
N ALA A 474 -2.58 16.45 -18.58
CA ALA A 474 -3.20 15.16 -18.84
C ALA A 474 -2.60 14.09 -17.94
N VAL A 475 -3.44 13.29 -17.27
CA VAL A 475 -2.97 12.27 -16.32
C VAL A 475 -3.57 10.90 -16.63
N VAL A 476 -2.74 9.86 -16.61
CA VAL A 476 -3.20 8.46 -16.50
C VAL A 476 -2.96 7.98 -15.09
N PHE A 477 -4.03 7.54 -14.44
CA PHE A 477 -4.01 7.04 -13.07
C PHE A 477 -4.41 5.56 -13.05
N ILE A 478 -3.53 4.71 -12.53
CA ILE A 478 -3.78 3.28 -12.36
C ILE A 478 -3.78 2.99 -10.86
N SER A 479 -4.85 2.35 -10.38
CA SER A 479 -4.92 1.81 -9.03
C SER A 479 -5.62 0.46 -9.03
N SER A 480 -5.17 -0.44 -8.19
CA SER A 480 -5.87 -1.69 -7.87
C SER A 480 -7.13 -1.44 -7.04
N GLU A 481 -7.22 -0.29 -6.38
CA GLU A 481 -8.38 0.11 -5.58
C GLU A 481 -9.36 0.92 -6.44
N VAL A 482 -10.44 0.27 -6.86
CA VAL A 482 -11.48 0.88 -7.72
C VAL A 482 -12.05 2.17 -7.13
N GLU A 483 -12.21 2.23 -5.80
CA GLU A 483 -12.72 3.43 -5.12
C GLU A 483 -11.79 4.65 -5.27
N GLU A 484 -10.47 4.45 -5.35
CA GLU A 484 -9.52 5.54 -5.62
C GLU A 484 -9.73 6.11 -7.02
N MET A 485 -9.90 5.22 -7.98
CA MET A 485 -10.12 5.62 -9.38
C MET A 485 -11.45 6.34 -9.58
N LEU A 486 -12.53 5.85 -8.92
CA LEU A 486 -13.86 6.50 -8.95
C LEU A 486 -13.86 7.92 -8.39
N ARG A 487 -12.93 8.25 -7.49
CA ARG A 487 -12.79 9.59 -6.90
C ARG A 487 -11.89 10.52 -7.69
N THR A 488 -10.94 9.96 -8.45
CA THR A 488 -9.83 10.71 -9.03
C THR A 488 -9.97 10.89 -10.54
N CYS A 489 -10.62 9.92 -11.24
CA CYS A 489 -10.66 9.90 -12.70
C CYS A 489 -11.94 10.52 -13.26
N ASP A 490 -11.81 11.16 -14.41
CA ASP A 490 -12.94 11.68 -15.21
C ASP A 490 -13.57 10.58 -16.08
N ARG A 491 -12.74 9.63 -16.53
CA ARG A 491 -13.12 8.51 -17.39
C ARG A 491 -12.26 7.30 -17.09
N MET A 492 -12.82 6.11 -17.26
CA MET A 492 -12.11 4.84 -17.08
C MET A 492 -12.08 4.02 -18.36
N VAL A 493 -10.92 3.49 -18.68
CA VAL A 493 -10.72 2.48 -19.72
C VAL A 493 -10.57 1.12 -19.05
N VAL A 494 -11.45 0.18 -19.44
CA VAL A 494 -11.46 -1.17 -18.87
C VAL A 494 -10.66 -2.10 -19.77
N LEU A 495 -9.67 -2.78 -19.17
CA LEU A 495 -8.79 -3.73 -19.82
C LEU A 495 -9.08 -5.16 -19.34
N ARG A 496 -9.04 -6.13 -20.29
CA ARG A 496 -9.11 -7.56 -20.01
C ARG A 496 -8.26 -8.34 -21.01
N ASP A 497 -7.35 -9.17 -20.51
CA ASP A 497 -6.46 -10.02 -21.32
C ASP A 497 -5.74 -9.22 -22.43
N GLY A 498 -5.19 -8.08 -22.06
CA GLY A 498 -4.48 -7.16 -22.95
C GLY A 498 -5.38 -6.42 -23.97
N ALA A 499 -6.70 -6.51 -23.86
CA ALA A 499 -7.64 -5.83 -24.74
C ALA A 499 -8.39 -4.72 -24.01
N LYS A 500 -8.60 -3.59 -24.66
CA LYS A 500 -9.57 -2.59 -24.25
C LYS A 500 -10.98 -3.15 -24.51
N VAL A 501 -11.76 -3.37 -23.45
CA VAL A 501 -13.10 -3.97 -23.53
C VAL A 501 -14.23 -2.96 -23.31
N GLY A 502 -13.92 -1.76 -22.83
CA GLY A 502 -14.89 -0.68 -22.68
C GLY A 502 -14.28 0.62 -22.18
N GLU A 503 -15.06 1.67 -22.23
CA GLU A 503 -14.83 2.96 -21.57
C GLU A 503 -16.06 3.31 -20.75
N LEU A 504 -15.85 3.87 -19.57
CA LEU A 504 -16.90 4.31 -18.64
C LEU A 504 -16.66 5.77 -18.28
N SER A 505 -17.71 6.58 -18.27
CA SER A 505 -17.66 8.00 -17.89
C SER A 505 -18.93 8.38 -17.09
N GLY A 506 -18.87 9.48 -16.38
CA GLY A 506 -19.99 10.04 -15.64
C GLY A 506 -20.71 9.03 -14.76
N THR A 507 -22.02 8.90 -14.90
CA THR A 507 -22.87 8.00 -14.07
C THR A 507 -22.59 6.51 -14.28
N GLU A 508 -21.91 6.14 -15.37
CA GLU A 508 -21.50 4.75 -15.64
C GLU A 508 -20.29 4.34 -14.79
N MET A 509 -19.55 5.28 -14.25
CA MET A 509 -18.39 5.02 -13.40
C MET A 509 -18.82 4.53 -12.01
N ASN A 510 -19.07 3.24 -11.90
CA ASN A 510 -19.36 2.57 -10.63
C ASN A 510 -18.79 1.15 -10.63
N GLN A 511 -18.60 0.59 -9.44
CA GLN A 511 -17.98 -0.73 -9.28
C GLN A 511 -18.73 -1.84 -10.02
N ALA A 512 -20.06 -1.80 -10.05
CA ALA A 512 -20.88 -2.81 -10.73
C ALA A 512 -20.69 -2.77 -12.26
N SER A 513 -20.67 -1.56 -12.84
CA SER A 513 -20.45 -1.37 -14.29
C SER A 513 -19.04 -1.82 -14.70
N ILE A 514 -18.02 -1.49 -13.90
CA ILE A 514 -16.64 -1.94 -14.12
C ILE A 514 -16.58 -3.48 -14.13
N MET A 515 -17.14 -4.13 -13.13
CA MET A 515 -17.14 -5.60 -13.03
C MET A 515 -17.94 -6.26 -14.15
N THR A 516 -19.07 -5.67 -14.55
CA THR A 516 -19.88 -6.14 -15.69
C THR A 516 -19.09 -6.04 -16.99
N THR A 517 -18.41 -4.93 -17.23
CA THR A 517 -17.58 -4.73 -18.43
C THR A 517 -16.39 -5.70 -18.45
N ILE A 518 -15.74 -5.93 -17.33
CA ILE A 518 -14.68 -6.95 -17.19
C ILE A 518 -15.22 -8.35 -17.49
N ALA A 519 -16.41 -8.69 -16.99
CA ALA A 519 -17.02 -10.00 -17.21
C ALA A 519 -17.46 -10.22 -18.66
N GLY A 520 -17.54 -9.19 -19.50
CA GLY A 520 -18.00 -9.26 -20.89
C GLY A 520 -19.52 -9.23 -21.03
N GLY A 521 -20.24 -8.72 -20.03
CA GLY A 521 -21.65 -8.36 -20.13
C GLY A 521 -21.81 -7.11 -21.01
N GLN A 522 -22.70 -7.17 -22.00
CA GLN A 522 -23.21 -6.01 -22.74
C GLN A 522 -24.18 -5.24 -21.89
#